data_7c004b0e48b7f31008a7d880f0ba6f08
#
_entry.id   7c004b0e48b7f31008a7d880f0ba6f08
#
_cell.length_a   1.000
_cell.length_b   1.000
_cell.length_c   1.000
_cell.angle_alpha   90.00
_cell.angle_beta   90.00
_cell.angle_gamma   90.00
#
_symmetry.space_group_name_H-M   'P 1'
#
loop_
_entity.id
_entity.type
_entity.pdbx_description
1 polymer ?
#
loop_
_entity_poly.entity_id
_entity_poly.type
_entity_poly.pdbx_seq_one_letter_code
_entity_poly.pdbx_strand_id
1 'polypeptide(L)'
;IYKIFQNLDTSDSMQLESASQEISKILLDYLPWNNTVYSTHIVTPYYQFGEKEKNYYPNYSFMGSKIQKAADEANGKLVWIPAYNYMDMFSIEDMPRDFLEYEHVFTAVRKLQLSRVESGHIEHLENKTDQMYLVVNFTEDNLNNMLKKYTKANSQILYYIMSEDGSVVGPYGENESKLFRNVTAADMGITENKGTVKYYGANNQEYIVTYSKSMVTGWYTLAMIPVNVFSKNIATDLTRAILILVTIEIILSVTTAVLISRKIGKKVYKPLHMIEKTGEGNFTARIVYDNRDEFAFFYKK
;
A
#
# COMPACT_ATOMS: atom_id res chain seq x y z
N ILE A 1 1.58 10.14 36.16
CA ILE A 1 0.30 9.36 36.21
C ILE A 1 0.19 8.63 37.56
N TYR A 2 1.19 7.84 38.03
CA TYR A 2 1.11 7.08 39.29
C TYR A 2 0.69 7.98 40.48
N LYS A 3 1.35 9.14 40.69
CA LYS A 3 1.06 10.08 41.78
C LYS A 3 -0.36 10.66 41.70
N ILE A 4 -0.89 10.88 40.49
CA ILE A 4 -2.26 11.37 40.30
C ILE A 4 -3.24 10.31 40.84
N PHE A 5 -3.12 9.06 40.39
CA PHE A 5 -4.00 8.00 40.87
C PHE A 5 -3.83 7.64 42.36
N GLN A 6 -2.63 7.78 42.89
CA GLN A 6 -2.37 7.52 44.32
C GLN A 6 -3.25 8.42 45.21
N ASN A 7 -3.38 9.69 44.87
CA ASN A 7 -4.09 10.69 45.65
C ASN A 7 -5.54 10.92 45.24
N LEU A 8 -6.01 10.23 44.14
CA LEU A 8 -7.32 10.44 43.56
C LEU A 8 -8.40 9.86 44.46
N ASP A 9 -9.41 10.66 44.78
CA ASP A 9 -10.70 10.17 45.31
C ASP A 9 -11.62 9.85 44.13
N THR A 10 -11.88 8.56 43.91
CA THR A 10 -12.70 8.07 42.79
C THR A 10 -14.20 8.38 42.95
N SER A 11 -14.65 8.87 44.11
CA SER A 11 -16.00 9.32 44.37
C SER A 11 -16.21 10.82 44.15
N ASP A 12 -15.14 11.60 44.06
CA ASP A 12 -15.16 13.04 43.87
C ASP A 12 -15.07 13.42 42.40
N SER A 13 -16.18 13.85 41.82
CA SER A 13 -16.25 14.24 40.39
C SER A 13 -15.33 15.41 40.02
N MET A 14 -15.07 16.35 40.93
CA MET A 14 -14.19 17.48 40.68
C MET A 14 -12.71 17.04 40.64
N GLN A 15 -12.33 16.12 41.51
CA GLN A 15 -11.01 15.53 41.47
C GLN A 15 -10.78 14.69 40.24
N LEU A 16 -11.78 13.90 39.80
CA LEU A 16 -11.74 13.14 38.57
C LEU A 16 -11.54 14.05 37.34
N GLU A 17 -12.27 15.17 37.30
CA GLU A 17 -12.14 16.14 36.20
C GLU A 17 -10.76 16.80 36.18
N SER A 18 -10.26 17.25 37.34
CA SER A 18 -8.92 17.83 37.46
C SER A 18 -7.82 16.83 37.08
N ALA A 19 -7.93 15.60 37.54
CA ALA A 19 -7.02 14.52 37.15
C ALA A 19 -7.08 14.21 35.64
N SER A 20 -8.26 14.27 35.03
CA SER A 20 -8.42 14.09 33.59
C SER A 20 -7.67 15.16 32.79
N GLN A 21 -7.76 16.42 33.19
CA GLN A 21 -7.02 17.50 32.52
C GLN A 21 -5.50 17.34 32.64
N GLU A 22 -5.00 16.95 33.83
CA GLU A 22 -3.58 16.69 34.02
C GLU A 22 -3.08 15.48 33.22
N ILE A 23 -3.85 14.40 33.19
CA ILE A 23 -3.55 13.20 32.41
C ILE A 23 -3.58 13.49 30.91
N SER A 24 -4.60 14.23 30.43
CA SER A 24 -4.67 14.67 29.03
C SER A 24 -3.39 15.40 28.60
N LYS A 25 -2.93 16.34 29.42
CA LYS A 25 -1.71 17.09 29.15
C LYS A 25 -0.49 16.15 29.05
N ILE A 26 -0.36 15.21 30.00
CA ILE A 26 0.73 14.23 29.96
C ILE A 26 0.66 13.36 28.71
N LEU A 27 -0.52 12.87 28.35
CA LEU A 27 -0.69 12.04 27.15
C LEU A 27 -0.32 12.81 25.88
N LEU A 28 -0.74 14.06 25.74
CA LEU A 28 -0.40 14.92 24.62
C LEU A 28 1.11 15.21 24.50
N ASP A 29 1.80 15.38 25.62
CA ASP A 29 3.25 15.62 25.63
C ASP A 29 4.05 14.41 25.13
N TYR A 30 3.52 13.21 25.27
CA TYR A 30 4.17 11.96 24.82
C TYR A 30 3.71 11.48 23.44
N LEU A 31 2.64 12.06 22.90
CA LEU A 31 2.20 11.70 21.56
C LEU A 31 3.07 12.41 20.51
N PRO A 32 3.55 11.69 19.51
CA PRO A 32 4.21 12.34 18.39
C PRO A 32 3.22 13.27 17.69
N TRP A 33 3.62 14.50 17.42
CA TRP A 33 2.86 15.56 16.73
C TRP A 33 2.54 15.24 15.26
N ASN A 34 2.56 13.99 14.88
CA ASN A 34 2.12 13.55 13.57
C ASN A 34 0.65 13.15 13.70
N ASN A 35 -0.17 13.57 12.78
CA ASN A 35 -1.60 13.34 12.68
C ASN A 35 -1.99 11.83 12.58
N THR A 36 -1.20 10.92 13.15
CA THR A 36 -1.44 9.47 13.05
C THR A 36 -2.32 8.95 14.17
N VAL A 37 -2.25 9.55 15.34
CA VAL A 37 -3.10 9.20 16.49
C VAL A 37 -4.32 10.11 16.46
N TYR A 38 -5.51 9.52 16.52
CA TYR A 38 -6.76 10.26 16.58
C TYR A 38 -7.11 10.68 18.00
N SER A 39 -7.09 9.72 18.95
CA SER A 39 -7.36 10.01 20.36
C SER A 39 -6.63 9.03 21.27
N THR A 40 -6.40 9.46 22.51
CA THR A 40 -5.77 8.63 23.55
C THR A 40 -6.52 8.78 24.85
N HIS A 41 -6.87 7.66 25.46
CA HIS A 41 -7.65 7.60 26.70
C HIS A 41 -7.05 6.60 27.69
N ILE A 42 -7.20 6.91 28.97
CA ILE A 42 -7.08 5.93 30.05
C ILE A 42 -8.49 5.65 30.55
N VAL A 43 -8.94 4.41 30.40
CA VAL A 43 -10.27 3.97 30.78
C VAL A 43 -10.20 3.14 32.06
N THR A 44 -11.06 3.47 33.00
CA THR A 44 -11.26 2.75 34.26
C THR A 44 -12.76 2.49 34.47
N PRO A 45 -13.17 1.59 35.38
CA PRO A 45 -14.61 1.37 35.63
C PRO A 45 -15.36 2.62 36.10
N TYR A 46 -14.67 3.56 36.70
CA TYR A 46 -15.28 4.75 37.29
C TYR A 46 -15.14 6.02 36.47
N TYR A 47 -14.16 6.11 35.58
CA TYR A 47 -13.94 7.31 34.77
C TYR A 47 -13.08 7.04 33.51
N GLN A 48 -13.27 7.89 32.49
CA GLN A 48 -12.41 7.96 31.32
C GLN A 48 -11.58 9.24 31.36
N PHE A 49 -10.27 9.07 31.39
CA PHE A 49 -9.29 10.16 31.39
C PHE A 49 -8.77 10.36 29.97
N GLY A 50 -8.47 11.60 29.58
CA GLY A 50 -7.93 11.94 28.26
C GLY A 50 -8.83 12.92 27.50
N GLU A 51 -8.68 12.98 26.17
CA GLU A 51 -9.45 13.90 25.33
C GLU A 51 -10.94 13.53 25.28
N LYS A 52 -11.80 14.34 25.91
CA LYS A 52 -13.24 14.10 25.97
C LYS A 52 -13.97 14.35 24.66
N GLU A 53 -13.42 15.23 23.82
CA GLU A 53 -14.07 15.67 22.58
C GLU A 53 -13.98 14.66 21.45
N LYS A 54 -13.13 13.63 21.61
CA LYS A 54 -12.87 12.65 20.56
C LYS A 54 -13.12 11.24 21.08
N ASN A 55 -14.06 10.52 20.45
CA ASN A 55 -14.38 9.12 20.79
C ASN A 55 -14.68 8.92 22.30
N TYR A 56 -15.53 9.81 22.86
CA TYR A 56 -16.00 9.64 24.23
C TYR A 56 -17.04 8.53 24.26
N TYR A 57 -16.78 7.49 25.03
CA TYR A 57 -17.77 6.44 25.31
C TYR A 57 -17.96 6.29 26.81
N PRO A 58 -19.17 5.97 27.25
CA PRO A 58 -19.41 5.69 28.65
C PRO A 58 -18.53 4.53 29.12
N ASN A 59 -18.00 4.62 30.35
CA ASN A 59 -17.13 3.58 30.90
C ASN A 59 -17.78 2.20 30.90
N TYR A 60 -19.08 2.13 31.13
CA TYR A 60 -19.83 0.87 31.10
C TYR A 60 -19.87 0.23 29.69
N SER A 61 -19.78 1.04 28.65
CA SER A 61 -19.74 0.53 27.27
C SER A 61 -18.38 -0.08 26.92
N PHE A 62 -17.31 0.45 27.48
CA PHE A 62 -15.98 -0.16 27.34
C PHE A 62 -15.86 -1.44 28.16
N MET A 63 -16.33 -1.40 29.42
CA MET A 63 -16.33 -2.56 30.31
C MET A 63 -17.26 -3.65 29.75
N GLY A 64 -16.72 -4.85 29.56
CA GLY A 64 -17.42 -5.97 28.92
C GLY A 64 -17.27 -6.04 27.39
N SER A 65 -16.72 -5.00 26.75
CA SER A 65 -16.48 -4.98 25.30
C SER A 65 -15.46 -6.05 24.86
N LYS A 66 -15.47 -6.35 23.56
CA LYS A 66 -14.44 -7.22 22.95
C LYS A 66 -13.04 -6.66 23.12
N ILE A 67 -12.89 -5.33 23.13
CA ILE A 67 -11.60 -4.64 23.29
C ILE A 67 -11.04 -4.88 24.69
N GLN A 68 -11.85 -4.72 25.73
CA GLN A 68 -11.45 -5.01 27.10
C GLN A 68 -11.02 -6.46 27.27
N LYS A 69 -11.83 -7.41 26.78
CA LYS A 69 -11.54 -8.85 26.88
C LYS A 69 -10.21 -9.20 26.23
N ALA A 70 -9.95 -8.68 25.03
CA ALA A 70 -8.69 -8.88 24.33
C ALA A 70 -7.49 -8.31 25.11
N ALA A 71 -7.65 -7.15 25.75
CA ALA A 71 -6.61 -6.55 26.59
C ALA A 71 -6.34 -7.36 27.87
N ASP A 72 -7.40 -7.93 28.48
CA ASP A 72 -7.26 -8.79 29.65
C ASP A 72 -6.56 -10.11 29.33
N GLU A 73 -6.93 -10.77 28.22
CA GLU A 73 -6.30 -12.01 27.73
C GLU A 73 -4.81 -11.80 27.41
N ALA A 74 -4.47 -10.61 26.91
CA ALA A 74 -3.08 -10.28 26.59
C ALA A 74 -2.21 -10.00 27.80
N ASN A 75 -2.77 -9.90 29.00
CA ASN A 75 -2.08 -9.76 30.29
C ASN A 75 -0.97 -8.70 30.27
N GLY A 76 -1.34 -7.46 29.96
CA GLY A 76 -0.45 -6.30 29.93
C GLY A 76 0.42 -6.17 28.69
N LYS A 77 0.29 -7.06 27.68
CA LYS A 77 0.86 -6.83 26.35
C LYS A 77 -0.03 -5.89 25.54
N LEU A 78 0.56 -5.22 24.55
CA LEU A 78 -0.18 -4.40 23.61
C LEU A 78 -0.98 -5.28 22.64
N VAL A 79 -2.25 -4.96 22.47
CA VAL A 79 -3.14 -5.61 21.50
C VAL A 79 -3.57 -4.61 20.45
N TRP A 80 -3.57 -5.04 19.21
CA TRP A 80 -4.08 -4.26 18.08
C TRP A 80 -5.43 -4.81 17.65
N ILE A 81 -6.44 -3.95 17.67
CA ILE A 81 -7.81 -4.26 17.26
C ILE A 81 -8.01 -3.74 15.83
N PRO A 82 -8.38 -4.60 14.86
CA PRO A 82 -8.71 -4.17 13.50
C PRO A 82 -9.80 -3.12 13.46
N ALA A 83 -10.02 -2.51 12.30
CA ALA A 83 -11.02 -1.47 12.15
C ALA A 83 -12.42 -1.97 12.52
N TYR A 84 -13.12 -1.18 13.29
CA TYR A 84 -14.49 -1.45 13.75
C TYR A 84 -15.34 -0.18 13.68
N ASN A 85 -16.65 -0.36 13.50
CA ASN A 85 -17.60 0.72 13.68
C ASN A 85 -17.72 1.03 15.17
N TYR A 86 -17.53 2.29 15.53
CA TYR A 86 -17.44 2.73 16.91
C TYR A 86 -18.77 2.52 17.66
N MET A 87 -19.90 2.87 17.02
CA MET A 87 -21.24 2.74 17.61
C MET A 87 -21.59 1.27 17.88
N ASP A 88 -21.32 0.40 16.89
CA ASP A 88 -21.61 -1.03 16.99
C ASP A 88 -20.76 -1.71 18.08
N MET A 89 -19.49 -1.33 18.16
CA MET A 89 -18.55 -1.94 19.12
C MET A 89 -18.97 -1.70 20.57
N PHE A 90 -19.48 -0.51 20.87
CA PHE A 90 -19.85 -0.09 22.22
C PHE A 90 -21.36 -0.08 22.47
N SER A 91 -22.18 -0.57 21.53
CA SER A 91 -23.65 -0.63 21.61
C SER A 91 -24.27 0.72 21.97
N ILE A 92 -23.82 1.78 21.29
CA ILE A 92 -24.28 3.14 21.53
C ILE A 92 -25.41 3.42 20.55
N GLU A 93 -26.67 3.53 21.06
CA GLU A 93 -27.86 3.72 20.23
C GLU A 93 -28.10 5.19 19.85
N ASP A 94 -27.75 6.14 20.74
CA ASP A 94 -28.13 7.56 20.62
C ASP A 94 -26.94 8.53 20.76
N MET A 95 -25.80 8.24 20.14
CA MET A 95 -24.72 9.22 20.11
C MET A 95 -24.99 10.25 18.99
N PRO A 96 -25.00 11.56 19.29
CA PRO A 96 -25.09 12.58 18.25
C PRO A 96 -23.95 12.38 17.23
N ARG A 97 -24.30 12.29 15.93
CA ARG A 97 -23.31 12.06 14.85
C ARG A 97 -22.20 13.12 14.85
N ASP A 98 -22.48 14.30 15.35
CA ASP A 98 -21.53 15.42 15.46
C ASP A 98 -20.39 15.13 16.46
N PHE A 99 -20.51 14.12 17.33
CA PHE A 99 -19.44 13.68 18.23
C PHE A 99 -18.46 12.68 17.60
N LEU A 100 -18.81 12.08 16.48
CA LEU A 100 -17.97 11.13 15.77
C LEU A 100 -17.47 11.78 14.47
N GLU A 101 -16.25 12.26 14.50
CA GLU A 101 -15.57 12.72 13.29
C GLU A 101 -15.30 11.54 12.33
N TYR A 102 -15.12 10.33 12.89
CA TYR A 102 -14.86 9.10 12.15
C TYR A 102 -15.76 7.95 12.60
N GLU A 103 -16.41 7.31 11.65
CA GLU A 103 -17.28 6.15 11.90
C GLU A 103 -16.47 4.90 12.24
N HIS A 104 -15.32 4.73 11.59
CA HIS A 104 -14.45 3.57 11.77
C HIS A 104 -13.09 3.99 12.33
N VAL A 105 -12.67 3.24 13.34
CA VAL A 105 -11.36 3.39 13.98
C VAL A 105 -10.71 2.02 14.16
N PHE A 106 -9.39 1.97 14.18
CA PHE A 106 -8.64 0.82 14.68
C PHE A 106 -7.88 1.23 15.94
N THR A 107 -7.64 0.30 16.83
CA THR A 107 -7.25 0.63 18.19
C THR A 107 -6.05 -0.18 18.66
N ALA A 108 -5.11 0.48 19.32
CA ALA A 108 -4.12 -0.18 20.15
C ALA A 108 -4.56 -0.07 21.62
N VAL A 109 -4.69 -1.20 22.30
CA VAL A 109 -5.12 -1.26 23.69
C VAL A 109 -4.12 -2.03 24.54
N ARG A 110 -3.93 -1.56 25.75
CA ARG A 110 -3.08 -2.23 26.74
C ARG A 110 -3.68 -2.09 28.14
N LYS A 111 -3.79 -3.21 28.86
CA LYS A 111 -4.06 -3.19 30.30
C LYS A 111 -2.86 -2.61 31.04
N LEU A 112 -3.07 -1.60 31.84
CA LEU A 112 -2.02 -0.95 32.64
C LEU A 112 -2.06 -1.48 34.05
N GLN A 113 -0.86 -1.61 34.63
CA GLN A 113 -0.67 -1.86 36.06
C GLN A 113 0.29 -0.78 36.57
N LEU A 114 -0.26 0.18 37.29
CA LEU A 114 0.54 1.26 37.82
C LEU A 114 1.37 0.75 39.01
N SER A 115 2.67 0.91 38.90
CA SER A 115 3.62 0.52 39.92
C SER A 115 4.72 1.55 40.03
N ARG A 116 5.33 1.63 41.22
CA ARG A 116 6.57 2.39 41.46
C ARG A 116 7.63 1.48 42.06
N VAL A 117 8.86 1.82 41.83
CA VAL A 117 9.99 1.18 42.48
C VAL A 117 10.42 2.09 43.61
N GLU A 118 10.31 1.62 44.84
CA GLU A 118 10.75 2.34 46.02
C GLU A 118 11.66 1.43 46.86
N SER A 119 12.86 1.90 47.14
CA SER A 119 13.86 1.16 47.94
C SER A 119 14.15 -0.27 47.41
N GLY A 120 14.06 -0.50 46.08
CA GLY A 120 14.28 -1.79 45.44
C GLY A 120 13.07 -2.74 45.45
N HIS A 121 11.95 -2.31 45.99
CA HIS A 121 10.68 -3.05 45.94
C HIS A 121 9.71 -2.44 44.91
N ILE A 122 8.98 -3.30 44.24
CA ILE A 122 7.91 -2.89 43.32
C ILE A 122 6.63 -2.81 44.14
N GLU A 123 6.07 -1.61 44.24
CA GLU A 123 4.78 -1.35 44.88
C GLU A 123 3.72 -1.14 43.79
N HIS A 124 2.64 -1.93 43.81
CA HIS A 124 1.52 -1.79 42.91
C HIS A 124 0.42 -0.93 43.54
N LEU A 125 -0.19 -0.09 42.73
CA LEU A 125 -1.33 0.71 43.16
C LEU A 125 -2.61 -0.13 42.97
N GLU A 126 -2.90 -0.94 43.99
CA GLU A 126 -4.06 -1.84 43.99
C GLU A 126 -5.40 -1.07 44.16
N ASN A 127 -6.51 -1.73 43.87
CA ASN A 127 -7.91 -1.27 44.02
C ASN A 127 -8.35 -0.09 43.13
N LYS A 128 -7.48 0.82 42.74
CA LYS A 128 -7.84 1.96 41.85
C LYS A 128 -7.50 1.70 40.39
N THR A 129 -6.56 0.78 40.14
CA THR A 129 -5.96 0.56 38.82
C THR A 129 -6.04 -0.88 38.32
N ASP A 130 -6.76 -1.76 39.03
CA ASP A 130 -6.90 -3.18 38.68
C ASP A 130 -7.53 -3.40 37.29
N GLN A 131 -8.44 -2.48 36.90
CA GLN A 131 -9.06 -2.45 35.58
C GLN A 131 -8.78 -1.10 34.90
N MET A 132 -7.50 -0.88 34.58
CA MET A 132 -7.07 0.32 33.88
C MET A 132 -6.55 -0.04 32.50
N TYR A 133 -7.01 0.67 31.48
CA TYR A 133 -6.67 0.40 30.08
C TYR A 133 -6.21 1.68 29.40
N LEU A 134 -5.04 1.65 28.76
CA LEU A 134 -4.62 2.67 27.81
C LEU A 134 -5.18 2.29 26.44
N VAL A 135 -5.95 3.20 25.86
CA VAL A 135 -6.62 3.04 24.57
C VAL A 135 -6.13 4.14 23.64
N VAL A 136 -5.56 3.76 22.51
CA VAL A 136 -5.08 4.68 21.48
C VAL A 136 -5.82 4.39 20.19
N ASN A 137 -6.59 5.34 19.72
CA ASN A 137 -7.40 5.20 18.52
C ASN A 137 -6.72 5.86 17.31
N PHE A 138 -6.85 5.21 16.19
CA PHE A 138 -6.33 5.64 14.90
C PHE A 138 -7.46 5.66 13.88
N THR A 139 -7.39 6.56 12.91
CA THR A 139 -8.36 6.64 11.82
C THR A 139 -7.84 5.99 10.55
N GLU A 140 -8.77 5.55 9.73
CA GLU A 140 -8.48 4.99 8.41
C GLU A 140 -7.79 6.00 7.49
N ASP A 141 -8.15 7.28 7.59
CA ASP A 141 -7.57 8.34 6.76
C ASP A 141 -6.05 8.46 6.94
N ASN A 142 -5.57 8.31 8.17
CA ASN A 142 -4.15 8.33 8.45
C ASN A 142 -3.41 7.18 7.77
N LEU A 143 -4.01 6.00 7.79
CA LEU A 143 -3.48 4.81 7.12
C LEU A 143 -3.50 4.98 5.60
N ASN A 144 -4.62 5.45 5.04
CA ASN A 144 -4.78 5.74 3.63
C ASN A 144 -3.77 6.77 3.12
N ASN A 145 -3.53 7.83 3.90
CA ASN A 145 -2.54 8.84 3.55
C ASN A 145 -1.11 8.28 3.54
N MET A 146 -0.80 7.36 4.44
CA MET A 146 0.48 6.63 4.41
C MET A 146 0.60 5.76 3.16
N LEU A 147 -0.43 4.98 2.84
CA LEU A 147 -0.44 4.10 1.66
C LEU A 147 -0.37 4.89 0.35
N LYS A 148 -1.09 6.00 0.24
CA LYS A 148 -1.08 6.88 -0.94
C LYS A 148 0.31 7.44 -1.29
N LYS A 149 1.19 7.63 -0.32
CA LYS A 149 2.58 8.07 -0.57
C LYS A 149 3.38 7.06 -1.41
N TYR A 150 3.03 5.78 -1.30
CA TYR A 150 3.71 4.69 -2.00
C TYR A 150 2.98 4.27 -3.28
N THR A 151 1.76 4.76 -3.49
CA THR A 151 0.98 4.47 -4.69
C THR A 151 1.25 5.55 -5.74
N LYS A 152 1.84 5.19 -6.89
CA LYS A 152 1.89 6.10 -8.04
C LYS A 152 0.46 6.38 -8.49
N ALA A 153 0.16 7.64 -8.84
CA ALA A 153 -1.17 8.14 -9.15
C ALA A 153 -1.96 7.34 -10.22
N ASN A 154 -1.29 6.48 -11.00
CA ASN A 154 -1.87 5.63 -12.04
C ASN A 154 -1.66 4.13 -11.78
N SER A 155 -1.26 3.71 -10.59
CA SER A 155 -1.10 2.29 -10.30
C SER A 155 -2.48 1.69 -9.99
N GLN A 156 -2.86 0.66 -10.72
CA GLN A 156 -4.06 -0.13 -10.42
C GLN A 156 -3.76 -1.19 -9.32
N ILE A 157 -2.75 -0.93 -8.49
CA ILE A 157 -2.41 -1.76 -7.35
C ILE A 157 -3.32 -1.35 -6.20
N LEU A 158 -4.05 -2.32 -5.68
CA LEU A 158 -4.87 -2.15 -4.48
C LEU A 158 -4.02 -2.52 -3.27
N TYR A 159 -3.92 -1.58 -2.32
CA TYR A 159 -3.30 -1.86 -1.03
C TYR A 159 -4.37 -2.14 0.00
N TYR A 160 -4.15 -3.18 0.78
CA TYR A 160 -5.12 -3.65 1.75
C TYR A 160 -4.39 -4.12 3.01
N ILE A 161 -4.92 -3.80 4.16
CA ILE A 161 -4.39 -4.27 5.45
C ILE A 161 -5.49 -5.03 6.17
N MET A 162 -5.19 -6.24 6.58
CA MET A 162 -6.11 -7.10 7.32
C MET A 162 -5.41 -7.88 8.42
N SER A 163 -6.16 -8.31 9.40
CA SER A 163 -5.73 -9.28 10.39
C SER A 163 -5.79 -10.71 9.83
N GLU A 164 -5.29 -11.67 10.56
CA GLU A 164 -5.22 -13.08 10.14
C GLU A 164 -6.61 -13.70 9.94
N ASP A 165 -7.58 -13.28 10.74
CA ASP A 165 -8.98 -13.70 10.68
C ASP A 165 -9.79 -13.03 9.55
N GLY A 166 -9.17 -12.17 8.75
CA GLY A 166 -9.81 -11.45 7.65
C GLY A 166 -10.50 -10.14 8.06
N SER A 167 -10.37 -9.74 9.33
CA SER A 167 -10.89 -8.43 9.76
C SER A 167 -10.09 -7.32 9.10
N VAL A 168 -10.78 -6.35 8.50
CA VAL A 168 -10.19 -5.24 7.77
C VAL A 168 -9.57 -4.24 8.73
N VAL A 169 -8.41 -3.74 8.38
CA VAL A 169 -7.78 -2.60 9.07
C VAL A 169 -7.86 -1.35 8.19
N GLY A 170 -7.74 -1.50 6.87
CA GLY A 170 -7.89 -0.43 5.90
C GLY A 170 -7.49 -0.82 4.48
N PRO A 171 -7.96 -0.10 3.47
CA PRO A 171 -9.03 0.89 3.47
C PRO A 171 -10.41 0.25 3.66
N TYR A 172 -11.26 0.85 4.48
CA TYR A 172 -12.57 0.26 4.83
C TYR A 172 -13.71 0.71 3.89
N GLY A 173 -13.69 1.96 3.46
CA GLY A 173 -14.79 2.60 2.72
C GLY A 173 -14.77 2.39 1.21
N GLU A 174 -13.65 1.99 0.61
CA GLU A 174 -13.50 1.88 -0.83
C GLU A 174 -14.23 0.64 -1.38
N ASN A 175 -14.81 0.77 -2.59
CA ASN A 175 -15.57 -0.32 -3.22
C ASN A 175 -14.72 -1.57 -3.45
N GLU A 176 -13.44 -1.39 -3.73
CA GLU A 176 -12.47 -2.47 -3.93
C GLU A 176 -12.26 -3.29 -2.64
N SER A 177 -12.29 -2.66 -1.47
CA SER A 177 -12.14 -3.36 -0.20
C SER A 177 -13.28 -4.33 0.09
N LYS A 178 -14.47 -4.08 -0.47
CA LYS A 178 -15.62 -4.98 -0.32
C LYS A 178 -15.40 -6.35 -0.97
N LEU A 179 -14.53 -6.44 -1.98
CA LEU A 179 -14.20 -7.70 -2.67
C LEU A 179 -13.43 -8.68 -1.79
N PHE A 180 -12.80 -8.19 -0.73
CA PHE A 180 -11.90 -8.97 0.12
C PHE A 180 -12.38 -9.02 1.59
N ARG A 181 -13.55 -8.47 1.88
CA ARG A 181 -14.14 -8.56 3.22
C ARG A 181 -14.44 -10.01 3.58
N ASN A 182 -14.15 -10.37 4.83
CA ASN A 182 -14.33 -11.71 5.38
C ASN A 182 -13.51 -12.81 4.68
N VAL A 183 -12.46 -12.43 3.94
CA VAL A 183 -11.50 -13.37 3.36
C VAL A 183 -10.33 -13.46 4.32
N THR A 184 -10.09 -14.64 4.86
CA THR A 184 -8.97 -14.87 5.78
C THR A 184 -7.64 -15.00 5.03
N ALA A 185 -6.52 -14.88 5.74
CA ALA A 185 -5.21 -15.12 5.17
C ALA A 185 -5.10 -16.57 4.62
N ALA A 186 -5.73 -17.53 5.30
CA ALA A 186 -5.77 -18.93 4.86
C ALA A 186 -6.55 -19.12 3.56
N ASP A 187 -7.68 -18.43 3.40
CA ASP A 187 -8.49 -18.46 2.16
C ASP A 187 -7.72 -17.94 0.95
N MET A 188 -6.81 -17.00 1.17
CA MET A 188 -5.90 -16.50 0.13
C MET A 188 -4.70 -17.43 -0.13
N GLY A 189 -4.53 -18.50 0.66
CA GLY A 189 -3.37 -19.40 0.58
C GLY A 189 -2.10 -18.79 1.21
N ILE A 190 -2.23 -17.82 2.10
CA ILE A 190 -1.13 -17.19 2.81
C ILE A 190 -0.75 -18.08 4.00
N THR A 191 0.45 -18.65 3.94
CA THR A 191 0.97 -19.57 4.99
C THR A 191 2.24 -19.04 5.65
N GLU A 192 2.91 -18.08 5.02
CA GLU A 192 4.19 -17.54 5.48
C GLU A 192 4.05 -16.07 5.90
N ASN A 193 5.11 -15.53 6.53
CA ASN A 193 5.13 -14.12 6.95
C ASN A 193 5.29 -13.14 5.77
N LYS A 194 5.76 -13.59 4.62
CA LYS A 194 5.89 -12.80 3.39
C LYS A 194 5.91 -13.70 2.17
N GLY A 195 5.39 -13.20 1.07
CA GLY A 195 5.38 -13.98 -0.18
C GLY A 195 4.48 -13.37 -1.24
N THR A 196 4.19 -14.20 -2.24
CA THR A 196 3.27 -13.86 -3.33
C THR A 196 2.41 -15.07 -3.63
N VAL A 197 1.10 -14.86 -3.72
CA VAL A 197 0.11 -15.88 -4.05
C VAL A 197 -0.80 -15.38 -5.17
N LYS A 198 -1.48 -16.31 -5.83
CA LYS A 198 -2.56 -16.00 -6.76
C LYS A 198 -3.89 -16.19 -6.03
N TYR A 199 -4.78 -15.24 -6.19
CA TYR A 199 -6.09 -15.25 -5.56
C TYR A 199 -7.19 -14.86 -6.55
N TYR A 200 -8.32 -15.52 -6.48
CA TYR A 200 -9.52 -15.19 -7.26
C TYR A 200 -10.52 -14.44 -6.37
N GLY A 201 -10.73 -13.17 -6.66
CA GLY A 201 -11.68 -12.35 -5.92
C GLY A 201 -13.15 -12.75 -6.17
N ALA A 202 -14.06 -12.23 -5.35
CA ALA A 202 -15.50 -12.48 -5.48
C ALA A 202 -16.09 -12.05 -6.86
N ASN A 203 -15.40 -11.17 -7.59
CA ASN A 203 -15.72 -10.76 -8.95
C ASN A 203 -15.19 -11.72 -10.03
N ASN A 204 -14.69 -12.89 -9.63
CA ASN A 204 -14.05 -13.90 -10.48
C ASN A 204 -12.81 -13.39 -11.25
N GLN A 205 -12.18 -12.32 -10.76
CA GLN A 205 -10.95 -11.76 -11.30
C GLN A 205 -9.75 -12.35 -10.58
N GLU A 206 -8.71 -12.71 -11.34
CA GLU A 206 -7.44 -13.20 -10.80
C GLU A 206 -6.57 -12.02 -10.37
N TYR A 207 -6.00 -12.12 -9.18
CA TYR A 207 -5.06 -11.16 -8.60
C TYR A 207 -3.73 -11.84 -8.26
N ILE A 208 -2.64 -11.13 -8.49
CA ILE A 208 -1.35 -11.43 -7.88
C ILE A 208 -1.32 -10.65 -6.57
N VAL A 209 -1.25 -11.37 -5.45
CA VAL A 209 -1.24 -10.80 -4.10
C VAL A 209 0.15 -10.97 -3.52
N THR A 210 0.86 -9.85 -3.35
CA THR A 210 2.12 -9.83 -2.61
C THR A 210 1.83 -9.34 -1.20
N TYR A 211 2.35 -10.04 -0.20
CA TYR A 211 2.01 -9.79 1.19
C TYR A 211 3.21 -9.80 2.13
N SER A 212 3.04 -9.12 3.26
CA SER A 212 3.99 -9.12 4.36
C SER A 212 3.26 -8.97 5.69
N LYS A 213 3.58 -9.84 6.66
CA LYS A 213 3.05 -9.81 8.03
C LYS A 213 3.89 -8.90 8.91
N SER A 214 3.23 -7.99 9.60
CA SER A 214 3.86 -7.16 10.63
C SER A 214 4.14 -7.99 11.88
N MET A 215 5.38 -7.97 12.36
CA MET A 215 5.74 -8.65 13.62
C MET A 215 5.21 -7.92 14.85
N VAL A 216 4.80 -6.67 14.70
CA VAL A 216 4.29 -5.85 15.81
C VAL A 216 2.79 -6.01 15.98
N THR A 217 2.03 -5.92 14.87
CA THR A 217 0.57 -5.97 14.89
C THR A 217 0.01 -7.36 14.60
N GLY A 218 0.78 -8.23 13.97
CA GLY A 218 0.31 -9.50 13.43
C GLY A 218 -0.51 -9.35 12.14
N TRP A 219 -0.71 -8.12 11.63
CA TRP A 219 -1.52 -7.85 10.45
C TRP A 219 -0.72 -8.05 9.17
N TYR A 220 -1.44 -8.39 8.11
CA TYR A 220 -0.90 -8.51 6.76
C TYR A 220 -1.13 -7.22 5.98
N THR A 221 -0.07 -6.69 5.39
CA THR A 221 -0.16 -5.69 4.32
C THR A 221 -0.13 -6.42 3.00
N LEU A 222 -1.15 -6.21 2.17
CA LEU A 222 -1.34 -6.85 0.88
C LEU A 222 -1.23 -5.80 -0.23
N ALA A 223 -0.50 -6.14 -1.29
CA ALA A 223 -0.51 -5.42 -2.56
C ALA A 223 -1.11 -6.34 -3.62
N MET A 224 -2.29 -5.99 -4.12
CA MET A 224 -3.06 -6.80 -5.06
C MET A 224 -3.03 -6.18 -6.44
N ILE A 225 -2.56 -6.95 -7.40
CA ILE A 225 -2.42 -6.51 -8.80
C ILE A 225 -3.37 -7.38 -9.64
N PRO A 226 -4.39 -6.79 -10.27
CA PRO A 226 -5.23 -7.53 -11.20
C PRO A 226 -4.41 -8.05 -12.39
N VAL A 227 -4.50 -9.35 -12.69
CA VAL A 227 -3.69 -9.99 -13.76
C VAL A 227 -3.98 -9.40 -15.13
N ASN A 228 -5.24 -9.02 -15.41
CA ASN A 228 -5.62 -8.37 -16.65
C ASN A 228 -4.91 -7.04 -16.89
N VAL A 229 -4.62 -6.29 -15.85
CA VAL A 229 -3.89 -5.02 -15.92
C VAL A 229 -2.41 -5.26 -16.20
N PHE A 230 -1.83 -6.25 -15.51
CA PHE A 230 -0.45 -6.65 -15.71
C PHE A 230 -0.23 -7.16 -17.15
N SER A 231 -1.10 -8.04 -17.62
CA SER A 231 -1.01 -8.59 -18.99
C SER A 231 -1.22 -7.52 -20.08
N LYS A 232 -2.13 -6.57 -19.88
CA LYS A 232 -2.40 -5.49 -20.82
C LYS A 232 -1.20 -4.53 -20.95
N ASN A 233 -0.57 -4.17 -19.86
CA ASN A 233 0.60 -3.28 -19.87
C ASN A 233 1.78 -3.94 -20.59
N ILE A 234 2.07 -5.21 -20.29
CA ILE A 234 3.14 -5.96 -20.96
C ILE A 234 2.83 -6.11 -22.46
N ALA A 235 1.61 -6.46 -22.83
CA ALA A 235 1.22 -6.60 -24.23
C ALA A 235 1.38 -5.29 -25.00
N THR A 236 1.03 -4.16 -24.39
CA THR A 236 1.17 -2.84 -25.02
C THR A 236 2.63 -2.47 -25.24
N ASP A 237 3.48 -2.67 -24.23
CA ASP A 237 4.90 -2.36 -24.33
C ASP A 237 5.64 -3.29 -25.32
N LEU A 238 5.26 -4.58 -25.35
CA LEU A 238 5.78 -5.53 -26.31
C LEU A 238 5.37 -5.16 -27.74
N THR A 239 4.12 -4.79 -27.96
CA THR A 239 3.63 -4.35 -29.27
C THR A 239 4.37 -3.11 -29.76
N ARG A 240 4.61 -2.11 -28.88
CA ARG A 240 5.41 -0.94 -29.23
C ARG A 240 6.85 -1.31 -29.61
N ALA A 241 7.49 -2.18 -28.86
CA ALA A 241 8.85 -2.64 -29.14
C ALA A 241 8.93 -3.35 -30.50
N ILE A 242 7.96 -4.23 -30.81
CA ILE A 242 7.87 -4.92 -32.11
C ILE A 242 7.68 -3.91 -33.26
N LEU A 243 6.79 -2.94 -33.10
CA LEU A 243 6.56 -1.91 -34.12
C LEU A 243 7.82 -1.09 -34.40
N ILE A 244 8.57 -0.72 -33.38
CA ILE A 244 9.83 0.01 -33.52
C ILE A 244 10.85 -0.85 -34.30
N LEU A 245 11.02 -2.11 -33.92
CA LEU A 245 11.93 -3.03 -34.59
C LEU A 245 11.59 -3.21 -36.06
N VAL A 246 10.32 -3.47 -36.40
CA VAL A 246 9.86 -3.62 -37.79
C VAL A 246 10.08 -2.33 -38.59
N THR A 247 9.85 -1.18 -37.98
CA THR A 247 10.10 0.12 -38.66
C THR A 247 11.59 0.30 -38.98
N ILE A 248 12.46 0.00 -38.05
CA ILE A 248 13.93 0.07 -38.25
C ILE A 248 14.36 -0.90 -39.36
N GLU A 249 13.83 -2.12 -39.37
CA GLU A 249 14.14 -3.14 -40.38
C GLU A 249 13.72 -2.71 -41.78
N ILE A 250 12.52 -2.13 -41.93
CA ILE A 250 12.05 -1.59 -43.21
C ILE A 250 12.97 -0.46 -43.70
N ILE A 251 13.31 0.49 -42.83
CA ILE A 251 14.22 1.60 -43.22
C ILE A 251 15.58 1.08 -43.66
N LEU A 252 16.13 0.13 -42.93
CA LEU A 252 17.43 -0.47 -43.25
C LEU A 252 17.40 -1.22 -44.58
N SER A 253 16.32 -2.01 -44.80
CA SER A 253 16.13 -2.76 -46.04
C SER A 253 15.97 -1.85 -47.25
N VAL A 254 15.16 -0.80 -47.17
CA VAL A 254 14.98 0.17 -48.26
C VAL A 254 16.28 0.92 -48.53
N THR A 255 16.98 1.36 -47.50
CA THR A 255 18.24 2.05 -47.62
C THR A 255 19.30 1.18 -48.33
N THR A 256 19.42 -0.07 -47.89
CA THR A 256 20.33 -1.05 -48.50
C THR A 256 19.96 -1.34 -49.94
N ALA A 257 18.68 -1.54 -50.24
CA ALA A 257 18.22 -1.76 -51.62
C ALA A 257 18.54 -0.58 -52.55
N VAL A 258 18.33 0.66 -52.09
CA VAL A 258 18.65 1.88 -52.84
C VAL A 258 20.14 1.99 -53.10
N LEU A 259 20.99 1.74 -52.06
CA LEU A 259 22.42 1.79 -52.19
C LEU A 259 22.95 0.75 -53.17
N ILE A 260 22.46 -0.49 -53.10
CA ILE A 260 22.83 -1.58 -54.02
C ILE A 260 22.36 -1.25 -55.43
N SER A 261 21.10 -0.83 -55.59
CA SER A 261 20.55 -0.46 -56.89
C SER A 261 21.34 0.67 -57.58
N ARG A 262 21.69 1.72 -56.83
CA ARG A 262 22.53 2.81 -57.34
C ARG A 262 23.97 2.36 -57.71
N LYS A 263 24.53 1.48 -56.90
CA LYS A 263 25.92 1.00 -57.11
C LYS A 263 26.00 0.05 -58.31
N ILE A 264 25.03 -0.90 -58.44
CA ILE A 264 24.98 -1.84 -59.56
C ILE A 264 24.48 -1.14 -60.80
N GLY A 265 23.42 -0.34 -60.73
CA GLY A 265 22.83 0.37 -61.85
C GLY A 265 23.86 1.23 -62.61
N LYS A 266 24.70 1.98 -61.91
CA LYS A 266 25.78 2.77 -62.51
C LYS A 266 26.77 1.92 -63.27
N LYS A 267 27.08 0.71 -62.81
CA LYS A 267 28.03 -0.18 -63.45
C LYS A 267 27.48 -0.90 -64.68
N VAL A 268 26.17 -1.14 -64.71
CA VAL A 268 25.49 -1.78 -65.85
C VAL A 268 25.11 -0.77 -66.94
N TYR A 269 24.64 0.41 -66.53
CA TYR A 269 24.16 1.43 -67.46
C TYR A 269 25.27 1.96 -68.39
N LYS A 270 26.50 2.12 -67.89
CA LYS A 270 27.63 2.62 -68.75
C LYS A 270 27.96 1.69 -69.91
N PRO A 271 28.14 0.36 -69.77
CA PRO A 271 28.32 -0.57 -70.89
C PRO A 271 27.13 -0.60 -71.82
N LEU A 272 25.92 -0.58 -71.30
CA LEU A 272 24.71 -0.64 -72.12
C LEU A 272 24.64 0.58 -73.06
N HIS A 273 24.87 1.78 -72.54
CA HIS A 273 24.88 3.02 -73.35
C HIS A 273 26.00 3.04 -74.38
N MET A 274 27.12 2.36 -74.11
CA MET A 274 28.19 2.23 -75.06
C MET A 274 27.85 1.28 -76.20
N ILE A 275 27.18 0.16 -75.94
CA ILE A 275 26.68 -0.76 -76.92
C ILE A 275 25.66 -0.04 -77.85
N GLU A 276 24.80 0.78 -77.29
CA GLU A 276 23.84 1.59 -78.02
C GLU A 276 24.55 2.56 -78.98
N LYS A 277 25.55 3.31 -78.50
CA LYS A 277 26.37 4.21 -79.35
C LYS A 277 27.15 3.52 -80.46
N THR A 278 27.64 2.31 -80.17
CA THR A 278 28.35 1.51 -81.19
C THR A 278 27.37 1.03 -82.26
N GLY A 279 26.12 0.68 -81.86
CA GLY A 279 25.02 0.33 -82.79
C GLY A 279 24.63 1.49 -83.71
N GLU A 280 24.79 2.73 -83.28
CA GLU A 280 24.58 3.97 -84.02
C GLU A 280 25.76 4.35 -84.94
N GLY A 281 26.79 3.49 -85.00
CA GLY A 281 27.97 3.69 -85.89
C GLY A 281 29.13 4.49 -85.25
N ASN A 282 29.08 4.78 -83.99
CA ASN A 282 30.14 5.48 -83.26
C ASN A 282 31.11 4.50 -82.61
N PHE A 283 32.17 4.09 -83.36
CA PHE A 283 33.17 3.13 -82.90
C PHE A 283 34.39 3.77 -82.15
N THR A 284 34.29 5.09 -81.83
CA THR A 284 35.40 5.76 -81.12
C THR A 284 35.12 5.86 -79.60
N ALA A 285 33.95 5.50 -79.16
CA ALA A 285 33.59 5.56 -77.76
C ALA A 285 34.35 4.48 -76.95
N ARG A 286 35.11 4.87 -75.94
CA ARG A 286 35.87 3.97 -75.05
C ARG A 286 35.49 4.28 -73.60
N ILE A 287 35.40 3.23 -72.79
CA ILE A 287 35.23 3.36 -71.33
C ILE A 287 36.48 2.82 -70.65
N VAL A 288 37.05 3.65 -69.80
CA VAL A 288 38.12 3.20 -68.94
C VAL A 288 37.43 2.71 -67.66
N TYR A 289 37.61 1.43 -67.33
CA TYR A 289 37.10 0.82 -66.07
C TYR A 289 38.29 0.33 -65.27
N ASP A 290 38.56 1.00 -64.16
CA ASP A 290 39.77 0.76 -63.35
C ASP A 290 39.52 -0.10 -62.09
N ASN A 291 38.29 -0.65 -61.93
CA ASN A 291 37.96 -1.53 -60.81
C ASN A 291 38.21 -3.01 -61.15
N ARG A 292 38.66 -3.74 -60.14
CA ARG A 292 38.93 -5.20 -60.23
C ARG A 292 37.76 -6.01 -59.65
N ASP A 293 36.54 -5.77 -60.13
CA ASP A 293 35.36 -6.51 -59.73
C ASP A 293 34.78 -7.36 -60.84
N GLU A 294 33.70 -8.08 -60.58
CA GLU A 294 33.02 -8.98 -61.54
C GLU A 294 32.60 -8.28 -62.83
N PHE A 295 32.41 -6.96 -62.77
CA PHE A 295 32.03 -6.14 -63.94
C PHE A 295 33.25 -5.82 -64.85
N ALA A 296 34.47 -5.95 -64.36
CA ALA A 296 35.67 -5.70 -65.16
C ALA A 296 35.73 -6.57 -66.43
N PHE A 297 35.11 -7.72 -66.41
CA PHE A 297 35.02 -8.61 -67.58
C PHE A 297 34.28 -7.96 -68.76
N PHE A 298 33.21 -7.18 -68.48
CA PHE A 298 32.45 -6.51 -69.54
C PHE A 298 33.18 -5.34 -70.21
N TYR A 299 34.21 -4.86 -69.61
CA TYR A 299 35.01 -3.70 -70.07
C TYR A 299 36.36 -4.05 -70.67
N LYS A 300 36.72 -5.32 -70.70
CA LYS A 300 38.04 -5.78 -71.19
C LYS A 300 38.10 -6.11 -72.69
N LYS A 301 37.06 -5.82 -73.46
CA LYS A 301 37.09 -6.04 -74.90
C LYS A 301 37.13 -4.68 -75.61
#